data_f1752f639e0f366c6d47047d985c9fce
#
_entry.id   f1752f639e0f366c6d47047d985c9fce
#
_cell.length_a   1.000
_cell.length_b   1.000
_cell.length_c   1.000
_cell.angle_alpha   90.00
_cell.angle_beta   90.00
_cell.angle_gamma   90.00
#
_symmetry.space_group_name_H-M   'P 1'
#
loop_
_entity.id
_entity.type
_entity.pdbx_description
1 polymer ?
#
loop_
_entity_poly.entity_id
_entity_poly.type
_entity_poly.pdbx_seq_one_letter_code
_entity_poly.pdbx_strand_id
1 'polypeptide(L)'
;MKKIEEIRSYCLNCKNSQCRIKGCPLGNCIPEFIHEVDSKKAYEILCNTTVLPAICGRICPHEKQCEGSCIRGIKGEPVSIGTMEAYIGDLSIENNYELSIEVDERAKDKRVAVIGSGPAGLTCAAFLARKGVKVTIYEKHDKLGGLLTHGIPEFRLPRKVVEKTIEKILDSGVEAKLNQELGRDFEIEDLAQKYDAVFVAIGANIPSKMNVEGENLNGVYGGNYLLEYNKHPDYNGKKVAIIGGGNVAMDSARAIKKLGASEVYVIYRRAEEQMPAEKKEIADAKKEGIEFLFQTNIVKILGTEKVEKLECIKTELVKKEGENRLSPVNIEGSNFSLDMDYVVMATGSKPENNIIEKFERNEYGYIKIDENMQTSISKVFAGGDIVGQKATVAWAARSGRDAAEKILKITCNIM
;
A
#
# COMPACT_ATOMS: atom_id res chain seq x y z
N MET A 1 26.85 -5.60 9.36
CA MET A 1 27.52 -6.77 8.71
C MET A 1 27.22 -8.08 9.44
N LYS A 2 27.59 -8.25 10.74
CA LYS A 2 27.38 -9.51 11.49
C LYS A 2 25.96 -10.08 11.37
N LYS A 3 24.94 -9.24 11.56
CA LYS A 3 23.53 -9.64 11.42
C LYS A 3 23.13 -10.12 9.98
N ILE A 4 23.73 -9.56 8.94
CA ILE A 4 23.46 -9.94 7.54
C ILE A 4 24.05 -11.31 7.22
N GLU A 5 25.27 -11.60 7.67
CA GLU A 5 25.89 -12.93 7.52
C GLU A 5 25.12 -14.01 8.30
N GLU A 6 24.59 -13.66 9.46
CA GLU A 6 23.71 -14.55 10.23
C GLU A 6 22.43 -14.89 9.47
N ILE A 7 21.77 -13.90 8.82
CA ILE A 7 20.58 -14.14 7.98
C ILE A 7 20.94 -15.05 6.80
N ARG A 8 22.06 -14.77 6.12
CA ARG A 8 22.53 -15.56 4.97
C ARG A 8 22.79 -17.02 5.35
N SER A 9 23.55 -17.26 6.41
CA SER A 9 23.87 -18.61 6.88
C SER A 9 22.63 -19.35 7.43
N TYR A 10 21.64 -18.64 7.95
CA TYR A 10 20.42 -19.23 8.48
C TYR A 10 19.44 -19.66 7.37
N CYS A 11 19.47 -19.05 6.20
CA CYS A 11 18.64 -19.42 5.06
C CYS A 11 19.06 -20.79 4.51
N LEU A 12 18.10 -21.70 4.28
CA LEU A 12 18.33 -23.06 3.82
C LEU A 12 18.59 -23.19 2.31
N ASN A 13 18.57 -22.10 1.56
CA ASN A 13 18.71 -22.10 0.10
C ASN A 13 17.80 -23.11 -0.60
N CYS A 14 16.50 -23.07 -0.31
CA CYS A 14 15.53 -24.07 -0.75
C CYS A 14 15.30 -24.03 -2.26
N LYS A 15 15.43 -25.16 -2.97
CA LYS A 15 15.09 -25.28 -4.40
C LYS A 15 13.62 -24.91 -4.69
N ASN A 16 12.69 -25.38 -3.85
CA ASN A 16 11.24 -25.06 -3.92
C ASN A 16 10.87 -24.12 -2.78
N SER A 17 11.37 -22.91 -2.81
CA SER A 17 11.24 -21.93 -1.74
C SER A 17 9.79 -21.45 -1.58
N GLN A 18 9.12 -21.85 -0.47
CA GLN A 18 7.74 -21.46 -0.20
C GLN A 18 7.62 -19.93 0.05
N CYS A 19 8.65 -19.31 0.58
CA CYS A 19 8.74 -17.86 0.73
C CYS A 19 8.60 -17.11 -0.61
N ARG A 20 9.13 -17.67 -1.71
CA ARG A 20 8.95 -17.16 -3.08
C ARG A 20 7.59 -17.53 -3.64
N ILE A 21 7.24 -18.82 -3.63
CA ILE A 21 6.12 -19.38 -4.40
C ILE A 21 4.77 -18.99 -3.80
N LYS A 22 4.63 -19.06 -2.48
CA LYS A 22 3.38 -18.76 -1.75
C LYS A 22 3.42 -17.45 -0.98
N GLY A 23 4.62 -17.05 -0.56
CA GLY A 23 4.78 -15.93 0.36
C GLY A 23 4.90 -14.58 -0.34
N CYS A 24 5.87 -14.43 -1.22
CA CYS A 24 6.12 -13.15 -1.88
C CYS A 24 5.13 -12.90 -3.03
N PRO A 25 4.31 -11.83 -2.99
CA PRO A 25 3.42 -11.50 -4.10
C PRO A 25 4.16 -11.26 -5.41
N LEU A 26 5.36 -10.69 -5.34
CA LEU A 26 6.21 -10.41 -6.49
C LEU A 26 6.93 -11.65 -7.03
N GLY A 27 6.99 -12.74 -6.24
CA GLY A 27 7.75 -13.94 -6.62
C GLY A 27 9.26 -13.73 -6.60
N ASN A 28 9.76 -12.83 -5.74
CA ASN A 28 11.20 -12.54 -5.64
C ASN A 28 12.01 -13.82 -5.48
N CYS A 29 13.15 -13.89 -6.18
CA CYS A 29 14.13 -14.98 -6.06
C CYS A 29 14.85 -14.91 -4.71
N ILE A 30 14.13 -15.28 -3.62
CA ILE A 30 14.54 -15.02 -2.23
C ILE A 30 15.82 -15.78 -1.85
N PRO A 31 15.94 -17.10 -2.05
CA PRO A 31 17.18 -17.78 -1.75
C PRO A 31 18.37 -17.21 -2.53
N GLU A 32 18.16 -16.89 -3.79
CA GLU A 32 19.19 -16.42 -4.71
C GLU A 32 19.75 -15.07 -4.24
N PHE A 33 18.94 -14.06 -3.96
CA PHE A 33 19.45 -12.77 -3.51
C PHE A 33 20.02 -12.80 -2.08
N ILE A 34 19.53 -13.71 -1.21
CA ILE A 34 20.07 -13.85 0.14
C ILE A 34 21.49 -14.43 0.09
N HIS A 35 21.75 -15.40 -0.77
CA HIS A 35 23.04 -16.09 -0.86
C HIS A 35 24.04 -15.40 -1.80
N GLU A 36 23.61 -14.46 -2.63
CA GLU A 36 24.52 -13.65 -3.43
C GLU A 36 25.33 -12.70 -2.54
N VAL A 37 26.66 -12.78 -2.64
CA VAL A 37 27.59 -11.98 -1.82
C VAL A 37 27.92 -10.63 -2.45
N ASP A 38 27.87 -10.56 -3.77
CA ASP A 38 28.00 -9.31 -4.51
C ASP A 38 26.69 -8.54 -4.42
N SER A 39 26.73 -7.40 -3.75
CA SER A 39 25.52 -6.58 -3.49
C SER A 39 24.89 -6.05 -4.77
N LYS A 40 25.65 -5.77 -5.83
CA LYS A 40 25.14 -5.33 -7.11
C LYS A 40 24.37 -6.47 -7.80
N LYS A 41 24.93 -7.67 -7.83
CA LYS A 41 24.26 -8.85 -8.37
C LYS A 41 23.00 -9.22 -7.57
N ALA A 42 23.07 -9.14 -6.23
CA ALA A 42 21.90 -9.35 -5.39
C ALA A 42 20.77 -8.35 -5.70
N TYR A 43 21.12 -7.08 -5.95
CA TYR A 43 20.18 -6.06 -6.40
C TYR A 43 19.62 -6.36 -7.79
N GLU A 44 20.45 -6.77 -8.75
CA GLU A 44 20.02 -7.17 -10.10
C GLU A 44 19.04 -8.36 -10.05
N ILE A 45 19.28 -9.35 -9.17
CA ILE A 45 18.34 -10.46 -8.94
C ILE A 45 16.98 -9.95 -8.46
N LEU A 46 16.96 -9.02 -7.51
CA LEU A 46 15.72 -8.39 -7.03
C LEU A 46 15.02 -7.61 -8.14
N CYS A 47 15.77 -6.87 -8.97
CA CYS A 47 15.24 -6.04 -10.05
C CYS A 47 14.58 -6.84 -11.19
N ASN A 48 14.73 -8.16 -11.23
CA ASN A 48 13.95 -9.00 -12.15
C ASN A 48 12.45 -9.04 -11.79
N THR A 49 12.10 -8.78 -10.54
CA THR A 49 10.72 -8.91 -10.06
C THR A 49 10.19 -7.66 -9.34
N THR A 50 11.07 -6.80 -8.82
CA THR A 50 10.69 -5.54 -8.15
C THR A 50 11.71 -4.44 -8.40
N VAL A 51 11.22 -3.21 -8.54
CA VAL A 51 12.07 -2.00 -8.58
C VAL A 51 12.05 -1.24 -7.24
N LEU A 52 11.39 -1.79 -6.23
CA LEU A 52 11.15 -1.18 -4.92
C LEU A 52 11.77 -1.95 -3.73
N PRO A 53 12.98 -2.58 -3.85
CA PRO A 53 13.47 -3.47 -2.80
C PRO A 53 13.69 -2.76 -1.46
N ALA A 54 14.25 -1.54 -1.44
CA ALA A 54 14.46 -0.76 -0.23
C ALA A 54 13.14 -0.44 0.50
N ILE A 55 12.04 -0.31 -0.25
CA ILE A 55 10.70 -0.02 0.27
C ILE A 55 10.03 -1.32 0.72
N CYS A 56 9.97 -2.34 -0.14
CA CYS A 56 9.36 -3.64 0.18
C CYS A 56 9.97 -4.28 1.43
N GLY A 57 11.29 -4.26 1.54
CA GLY A 57 11.99 -4.80 2.71
C GLY A 57 11.67 -4.10 4.05
N ARG A 58 11.04 -2.90 4.01
CA ARG A 58 10.66 -2.15 5.21
C ARG A 58 9.19 -2.27 5.57
N ILE A 59 8.29 -2.29 4.56
CA ILE A 59 6.87 -2.07 4.79
C ILE A 59 5.95 -3.19 4.28
N CYS A 60 6.47 -4.23 3.63
CA CYS A 60 5.68 -5.42 3.36
C CYS A 60 5.29 -6.11 4.67
N PRO A 61 4.08 -6.65 4.79
CA PRO A 61 3.68 -7.45 5.95
C PRO A 61 4.35 -8.83 5.88
N HIS A 62 5.67 -8.89 6.11
CA HIS A 62 6.53 -10.06 5.90
C HIS A 62 6.01 -11.30 6.64
N GLU A 63 5.48 -11.12 7.87
CA GLU A 63 4.90 -12.21 8.68
C GLU A 63 3.66 -12.87 8.03
N LYS A 64 2.97 -12.15 7.12
CA LYS A 64 1.80 -12.64 6.36
C LYS A 64 2.17 -12.97 4.91
N GLN A 65 3.41 -12.75 4.51
CA GLN A 65 3.92 -12.97 3.17
C GLN A 65 5.16 -13.88 3.19
N CYS A 66 6.33 -13.39 2.76
CA CYS A 66 7.52 -14.21 2.55
C CYS A 66 8.03 -14.88 3.84
N GLU A 67 8.12 -14.18 4.96
CA GLU A 67 8.58 -14.73 6.22
C GLU A 67 7.57 -15.72 6.81
N GLY A 68 6.26 -15.39 6.73
CA GLY A 68 5.18 -16.29 7.14
C GLY A 68 5.10 -17.61 6.35
N SER A 69 5.72 -17.63 5.16
CA SER A 69 5.83 -18.84 4.31
C SER A 69 7.20 -19.50 4.37
N CYS A 70 8.11 -19.00 5.21
CA CYS A 70 9.43 -19.57 5.38
C CYS A 70 9.38 -20.88 6.16
N ILE A 71 9.98 -21.95 5.61
CA ILE A 71 9.96 -23.27 6.27
C ILE A 71 10.73 -23.30 7.58
N ARG A 72 11.67 -22.37 7.82
CA ARG A 72 12.31 -22.20 9.14
C ARG A 72 11.27 -21.87 10.22
N GLY A 73 10.24 -21.08 9.86
CA GLY A 73 9.15 -20.69 10.77
C GLY A 73 8.27 -21.86 11.26
N ILE A 74 8.42 -23.07 10.70
CA ILE A 74 7.66 -24.27 11.16
C ILE A 74 8.16 -24.74 12.53
N LYS A 75 9.47 -24.64 12.81
CA LYS A 75 10.10 -25.13 14.05
C LYS A 75 10.94 -24.08 14.79
N GLY A 76 10.86 -22.83 14.37
CA GLY A 76 11.63 -21.73 14.96
C GLY A 76 11.24 -20.41 14.31
N GLU A 77 12.15 -19.43 14.36
CA GLU A 77 11.93 -18.13 13.71
C GLU A 77 12.12 -18.22 12.20
N PRO A 78 11.33 -17.52 11.39
CA PRO A 78 11.58 -17.42 9.97
C PRO A 78 12.88 -16.67 9.68
N VAL A 79 13.42 -16.82 8.48
CA VAL A 79 14.52 -15.98 7.99
C VAL A 79 14.04 -14.54 7.89
N SER A 80 14.81 -13.57 8.38
CA SER A 80 14.49 -12.14 8.30
C SER A 80 14.69 -11.60 6.87
N ILE A 81 13.81 -12.02 5.96
CA ILE A 81 13.89 -11.76 4.52
C ILE A 81 13.76 -10.27 4.22
N GLY A 82 12.82 -9.59 4.88
CA GLY A 82 12.62 -8.16 4.74
C GLY A 82 13.87 -7.35 5.15
N THR A 83 14.56 -7.76 6.21
CA THR A 83 15.81 -7.11 6.63
C THR A 83 16.90 -7.23 5.55
N MET A 84 17.03 -8.40 4.91
CA MET A 84 17.99 -8.60 3.84
C MET A 84 17.62 -7.80 2.59
N GLU A 85 16.35 -7.81 2.20
CA GLU A 85 15.85 -7.06 1.05
C GLU A 85 16.06 -5.55 1.23
N ALA A 86 15.75 -5.01 2.42
CA ALA A 86 16.00 -3.62 2.77
C ALA A 86 17.50 -3.28 2.70
N TYR A 87 18.35 -4.14 3.25
CA TYR A 87 19.80 -3.96 3.22
C TYR A 87 20.37 -3.88 1.80
N ILE A 88 19.96 -4.80 0.91
CA ILE A 88 20.39 -4.77 -0.50
C ILE A 88 19.86 -3.51 -1.19
N GLY A 89 18.60 -3.12 -0.90
CA GLY A 89 18.01 -1.90 -1.39
C GLY A 89 18.77 -0.64 -0.95
N ASP A 90 19.20 -0.59 0.31
CA ASP A 90 20.02 0.52 0.84
C ASP A 90 21.39 0.60 0.17
N LEU A 91 22.08 -0.53 0.03
CA LEU A 91 23.35 -0.59 -0.70
C LEU A 91 23.19 -0.11 -2.15
N SER A 92 22.05 -0.40 -2.78
CA SER A 92 21.79 0.07 -4.13
C SER A 92 21.65 1.59 -4.19
N ILE A 93 21.11 2.21 -3.14
CA ILE A 93 20.99 3.68 -3.00
C ILE A 93 22.37 4.28 -2.70
N GLU A 94 23.09 3.73 -1.74
CA GLU A 94 24.40 4.22 -1.31
C GLU A 94 25.45 4.17 -2.43
N ASN A 95 25.42 3.11 -3.24
CA ASN A 95 26.37 2.88 -4.33
C ASN A 95 25.83 3.29 -5.72
N ASN A 96 24.66 3.93 -5.79
CA ASN A 96 24.02 4.40 -7.02
C ASN A 96 23.90 3.29 -8.09
N TYR A 97 23.47 2.07 -7.67
CA TYR A 97 23.19 1.01 -8.64
C TYR A 97 22.01 1.38 -9.53
N GLU A 98 22.18 1.33 -10.82
CA GLU A 98 21.16 1.64 -11.81
C GLU A 98 20.23 0.44 -12.05
N LEU A 99 19.04 0.71 -12.58
CA LEU A 99 18.17 -0.32 -13.12
C LEU A 99 18.75 -0.81 -14.45
N SER A 100 18.88 -2.12 -14.63
CA SER A 100 19.32 -2.67 -15.91
C SER A 100 18.31 -2.38 -17.01
N ILE A 101 18.78 -1.82 -18.13
CA ILE A 101 17.96 -1.47 -19.29
C ILE A 101 18.26 -2.52 -20.38
N GLU A 102 17.19 -3.13 -20.89
CA GLU A 102 17.22 -4.14 -21.95
C GLU A 102 16.28 -3.71 -23.07
N VAL A 103 16.73 -2.76 -23.89
CA VAL A 103 15.89 -2.19 -24.95
C VAL A 103 15.51 -3.24 -25.98
N ASP A 104 14.21 -3.32 -26.28
CA ASP A 104 13.68 -4.06 -27.42
C ASP A 104 13.30 -3.05 -28.53
N GLU A 105 13.85 -3.25 -29.73
CA GLU A 105 13.64 -2.35 -30.87
C GLU A 105 12.15 -2.15 -31.22
N ARG A 106 11.31 -3.14 -30.93
CA ARG A 106 9.84 -3.07 -31.16
C ARG A 106 9.13 -2.10 -30.21
N ALA A 107 9.78 -1.74 -29.11
CA ALA A 107 9.22 -0.87 -28.05
C ALA A 107 9.63 0.61 -28.19
N LYS A 108 10.73 0.90 -28.92
CA LYS A 108 11.35 2.26 -28.95
C LYS A 108 10.42 3.40 -29.35
N ASP A 109 9.48 3.15 -30.25
CA ASP A 109 8.55 4.17 -30.74
C ASP A 109 7.21 4.16 -30.01
N LYS A 110 7.04 3.26 -29.06
CA LYS A 110 5.82 3.16 -28.27
C LYS A 110 5.82 4.19 -27.14
N ARG A 111 4.66 4.78 -26.91
CA ARG A 111 4.41 5.75 -25.86
C ARG A 111 3.32 5.24 -24.93
N VAL A 112 3.57 5.25 -23.65
CA VAL A 112 2.62 4.82 -22.63
C VAL A 112 2.43 5.92 -21.59
N ALA A 113 1.17 6.26 -21.29
CA ALA A 113 0.83 7.11 -20.16
C ALA A 113 0.53 6.26 -18.94
N VAL A 114 1.06 6.66 -17.80
CA VAL A 114 0.77 6.06 -16.49
C VAL A 114 0.10 7.12 -15.62
N ILE A 115 -1.11 6.85 -15.12
CA ILE A 115 -1.87 7.78 -14.29
C ILE A 115 -1.77 7.33 -12.83
N GLY A 116 -1.09 8.13 -12.02
CA GLY A 116 -0.75 7.84 -10.63
C GLY A 116 0.64 7.24 -10.47
N SER A 117 1.39 7.76 -9.51
CA SER A 117 2.77 7.40 -9.21
C SER A 117 2.93 6.55 -7.95
N GLY A 118 1.87 5.87 -7.50
CA GLY A 118 1.97 4.88 -6.42
C GLY A 118 2.80 3.66 -6.84
N PRO A 119 2.94 2.65 -5.94
CA PRO A 119 3.76 1.46 -6.22
C PRO A 119 3.44 0.76 -7.55
N ALA A 120 2.15 0.69 -7.93
CA ALA A 120 1.72 0.09 -9.20
C ALA A 120 2.21 0.92 -10.40
N GLY A 121 1.98 2.25 -10.38
CA GLY A 121 2.37 3.15 -11.46
C GLY A 121 3.89 3.22 -11.64
N LEU A 122 4.64 3.41 -10.55
CA LEU A 122 6.11 3.42 -10.58
C LEU A 122 6.68 2.11 -11.12
N THR A 123 6.13 0.97 -10.69
CA THR A 123 6.60 -0.33 -11.17
C THR A 123 6.29 -0.54 -12.64
N CYS A 124 5.06 -0.22 -13.09
CA CYS A 124 4.70 -0.31 -14.50
C CYS A 124 5.60 0.57 -15.36
N ALA A 125 5.80 1.83 -14.97
CA ALA A 125 6.65 2.77 -15.68
C ALA A 125 8.09 2.26 -15.82
N ALA A 126 8.69 1.77 -14.74
CA ALA A 126 10.05 1.25 -14.75
C ALA A 126 10.20 0.00 -15.65
N PHE A 127 9.26 -0.96 -15.56
CA PHE A 127 9.33 -2.17 -16.39
C PHE A 127 9.12 -1.88 -17.88
N LEU A 128 8.30 -0.90 -18.23
CA LEU A 128 8.14 -0.43 -19.62
C LEU A 128 9.38 0.31 -20.11
N ALA A 129 9.90 1.27 -19.33
CA ALA A 129 11.06 2.07 -19.69
C ALA A 129 12.31 1.20 -19.90
N ARG A 130 12.52 0.19 -19.05
CA ARG A 130 13.60 -0.78 -19.21
C ARG A 130 13.59 -1.53 -20.57
N LYS A 131 12.44 -1.62 -21.22
CA LYS A 131 12.27 -2.20 -22.56
C LYS A 131 12.32 -1.16 -23.69
N GLY A 132 12.56 0.11 -23.36
CA GLY A 132 12.70 1.19 -24.34
C GLY A 132 11.40 1.94 -24.66
N VAL A 133 10.30 1.64 -23.98
CA VAL A 133 9.04 2.39 -24.13
C VAL A 133 9.21 3.81 -23.58
N LYS A 134 8.71 4.82 -24.29
CA LYS A 134 8.63 6.20 -23.81
C LYS A 134 7.46 6.33 -22.84
N VAL A 135 7.76 6.46 -21.54
CA VAL A 135 6.75 6.48 -20.48
C VAL A 135 6.61 7.87 -19.88
N THR A 136 5.37 8.35 -19.75
CA THR A 136 5.05 9.58 -19.03
C THR A 136 4.10 9.27 -17.87
N ILE A 137 4.52 9.56 -16.64
CA ILE A 137 3.67 9.49 -15.43
C ILE A 137 2.93 10.80 -15.25
N TYR A 138 1.62 10.74 -15.01
CA TYR A 138 0.77 11.86 -14.61
C TYR A 138 0.42 11.69 -13.13
N GLU A 139 0.79 12.67 -12.29
CA GLU A 139 0.58 12.63 -10.84
C GLU A 139 -0.16 13.87 -10.36
N LYS A 140 -1.21 13.67 -9.56
CA LYS A 140 -2.04 14.76 -9.01
C LYS A 140 -1.32 15.64 -7.99
N HIS A 141 -0.34 15.07 -7.28
CA HIS A 141 0.46 15.77 -6.28
C HIS A 141 1.70 16.46 -6.88
N ASP A 142 2.32 17.28 -6.07
CA ASP A 142 3.59 17.97 -6.38
C ASP A 142 4.82 17.06 -6.23
N LYS A 143 4.63 15.81 -5.74
CA LYS A 143 5.67 14.78 -5.60
C LYS A 143 5.15 13.42 -6.02
N LEU A 144 6.04 12.62 -6.61
CA LEU A 144 5.77 11.24 -6.94
C LEU A 144 5.78 10.33 -5.71
N GLY A 145 5.16 9.15 -5.83
CA GLY A 145 5.22 8.08 -4.85
C GLY A 145 3.86 7.65 -4.31
N GLY A 146 2.80 8.42 -4.54
CA GLY A 146 1.47 8.12 -3.99
C GLY A 146 1.55 7.92 -2.47
N LEU A 147 0.95 6.85 -1.94
CA LEU A 147 0.97 6.58 -0.49
C LEU A 147 2.38 6.32 0.08
N LEU A 148 3.38 5.97 -0.72
CA LEU A 148 4.75 5.84 -0.23
C LEU A 148 5.31 7.19 0.26
N THR A 149 4.95 8.26 -0.43
CA THR A 149 5.38 9.63 -0.11
C THR A 149 4.38 10.34 0.79
N HIS A 150 3.09 10.19 0.52
CA HIS A 150 2.05 11.01 1.16
C HIS A 150 1.28 10.28 2.26
N GLY A 151 1.23 8.94 2.27
CA GLY A 151 0.38 8.19 3.19
C GLY A 151 1.12 7.47 4.31
N ILE A 152 2.32 6.93 4.05
CA ILE A 152 3.09 6.20 5.06
C ILE A 152 3.95 7.17 5.85
N PRO A 153 3.85 7.22 7.19
CA PRO A 153 4.65 8.13 8.00
C PRO A 153 6.16 7.86 7.90
N GLU A 154 6.95 8.93 8.01
CA GLU A 154 8.41 8.87 7.86
C GLU A 154 9.11 7.94 8.87
N PHE A 155 8.54 7.78 10.07
CA PHE A 155 9.07 6.86 11.08
C PHE A 155 8.94 5.37 10.68
N ARG A 156 8.08 5.03 9.70
CA ARG A 156 7.99 3.69 9.08
C ARG A 156 8.78 3.60 7.77
N LEU A 157 8.68 4.63 6.95
CA LEU A 157 9.33 4.68 5.64
C LEU A 157 10.04 6.03 5.45
N PRO A 158 11.38 6.08 5.65
CA PRO A 158 12.14 7.31 5.52
C PRO A 158 11.98 7.94 4.13
N ARG A 159 11.67 9.23 4.07
CA ARG A 159 11.44 9.96 2.82
C ARG A 159 12.60 9.83 1.84
N LYS A 160 13.84 9.92 2.35
CA LYS A 160 15.05 9.75 1.53
C LYS A 160 15.09 8.42 0.77
N VAL A 161 14.60 7.32 1.38
CA VAL A 161 14.55 6.00 0.72
C VAL A 161 13.57 6.03 -0.45
N VAL A 162 12.40 6.65 -0.26
CA VAL A 162 11.39 6.79 -1.30
C VAL A 162 11.90 7.66 -2.44
N GLU A 163 12.42 8.84 -2.13
CA GLU A 163 12.95 9.80 -3.11
C GLU A 163 14.07 9.17 -3.96
N LYS A 164 15.05 8.53 -3.32
CA LYS A 164 16.15 7.86 -4.05
C LYS A 164 15.69 6.65 -4.88
N THR A 165 14.67 5.95 -4.45
CA THR A 165 14.08 4.87 -5.25
C THR A 165 13.35 5.42 -6.47
N ILE A 166 12.63 6.53 -6.33
CA ILE A 166 11.93 7.21 -7.43
C ILE A 166 12.93 7.81 -8.42
N GLU A 167 13.99 8.47 -7.93
CA GLU A 167 15.08 9.00 -8.79
C GLU A 167 15.62 7.92 -9.72
N LYS A 168 15.93 6.73 -9.21
CA LYS A 168 16.40 5.58 -10.03
C LYS A 168 15.40 5.18 -11.13
N ILE A 169 14.11 5.27 -10.84
CA ILE A 169 13.06 4.96 -11.82
C ILE A 169 13.02 6.06 -12.90
N LEU A 170 13.11 7.32 -12.53
CA LEU A 170 13.17 8.44 -13.48
C LEU A 170 14.44 8.35 -14.35
N ASP A 171 15.57 8.01 -13.77
CA ASP A 171 16.86 7.86 -14.48
C ASP A 171 16.82 6.75 -15.54
N SER A 172 15.86 5.81 -15.45
CA SER A 172 15.63 4.81 -16.50
C SER A 172 14.91 5.37 -17.76
N GLY A 173 14.68 6.68 -17.82
CA GLY A 173 14.06 7.36 -18.95
C GLY A 173 12.54 7.62 -18.79
N VAL A 174 12.03 7.54 -17.57
CA VAL A 174 10.62 7.86 -17.26
C VAL A 174 10.46 9.36 -17.07
N GLU A 175 9.53 9.96 -17.82
CA GLU A 175 9.11 11.36 -17.63
C GLU A 175 7.97 11.44 -16.61
N ALA A 176 7.89 12.56 -15.88
CA ALA A 176 6.81 12.83 -14.94
C ALA A 176 6.19 14.22 -15.14
N LYS A 177 4.86 14.28 -15.07
CA LYS A 177 4.06 15.51 -15.06
C LYS A 177 3.31 15.57 -13.73
N LEU A 178 3.75 16.47 -12.87
CA LEU A 178 3.18 16.70 -11.55
C LEU A 178 2.00 17.67 -11.61
N ASN A 179 1.17 17.69 -10.56
CA ASN A 179 -0.03 18.54 -10.46
C ASN A 179 -1.00 18.33 -11.63
N GLN A 180 -1.09 17.11 -12.12
CA GLN A 180 -1.95 16.70 -13.23
C GLN A 180 -2.92 15.61 -12.75
N GLU A 181 -4.18 15.96 -12.63
CA GLU A 181 -5.22 15.10 -12.07
C GLU A 181 -6.25 14.69 -13.13
N LEU A 182 -6.51 13.39 -13.21
CA LEU A 182 -7.53 12.82 -14.09
C LEU A 182 -8.93 13.34 -13.68
N GLY A 183 -9.70 13.81 -14.66
CA GLY A 183 -11.03 14.38 -14.46
C GLY A 183 -11.01 15.86 -14.04
N ARG A 184 -9.84 16.47 -13.83
CA ARG A 184 -9.66 17.90 -13.60
C ARG A 184 -8.84 18.58 -14.70
N ASP A 185 -7.65 18.04 -14.98
CA ASP A 185 -6.68 18.66 -15.91
C ASP A 185 -6.67 17.97 -17.28
N PHE A 186 -7.13 16.74 -17.35
CA PHE A 186 -7.26 15.93 -18.58
C PHE A 186 -8.27 14.80 -18.39
N GLU A 187 -8.77 14.28 -19.52
CA GLU A 187 -9.67 13.15 -19.57
C GLU A 187 -8.93 11.89 -20.05
N ILE A 188 -9.47 10.71 -19.71
CA ILE A 188 -8.86 9.43 -20.08
C ILE A 188 -8.80 9.24 -21.59
N GLU A 189 -9.81 9.72 -22.31
CA GLU A 189 -9.95 9.66 -23.75
C GLU A 189 -8.85 10.46 -24.45
N ASP A 190 -8.44 11.61 -23.88
CA ASP A 190 -7.35 12.44 -24.43
C ASP A 190 -6.02 11.68 -24.44
N LEU A 191 -5.74 10.93 -23.36
CA LEU A 191 -4.53 10.12 -23.28
C LEU A 191 -4.62 8.88 -24.18
N ALA A 192 -5.78 8.21 -24.27
CA ALA A 192 -5.96 7.06 -25.13
C ALA A 192 -5.81 7.38 -26.63
N GLN A 193 -6.02 8.65 -27.02
CA GLN A 193 -5.75 9.14 -28.39
C GLN A 193 -4.26 9.42 -28.62
N LYS A 194 -3.54 9.92 -27.61
CA LYS A 194 -2.15 10.38 -27.72
C LYS A 194 -1.10 9.29 -27.48
N TYR A 195 -1.47 8.23 -26.76
CA TYR A 195 -0.59 7.14 -26.34
C TYR A 195 -1.02 5.81 -26.97
N ASP A 196 -0.07 4.89 -27.08
CA ASP A 196 -0.33 3.52 -27.55
C ASP A 196 -1.09 2.70 -26.50
N ALA A 197 -0.83 3.00 -25.20
CA ALA A 197 -1.56 2.47 -24.06
C ALA A 197 -1.59 3.47 -22.90
N VAL A 198 -2.58 3.30 -22.02
CA VAL A 198 -2.73 4.07 -20.78
C VAL A 198 -2.86 3.09 -19.61
N PHE A 199 -2.11 3.28 -18.54
CA PHE A 199 -2.22 2.50 -17.31
C PHE A 199 -2.77 3.34 -16.16
N VAL A 200 -3.94 2.98 -15.63
CA VAL A 200 -4.61 3.66 -14.52
C VAL A 200 -4.22 3.01 -13.20
N ALA A 201 -3.50 3.75 -12.36
CA ALA A 201 -2.94 3.29 -11.08
C ALA A 201 -3.15 4.32 -9.95
N ILE A 202 -4.32 4.98 -9.92
CA ILE A 202 -4.64 6.09 -9.02
C ILE A 202 -4.97 5.67 -7.58
N GLY A 203 -4.99 4.37 -7.30
CA GLY A 203 -5.26 3.84 -5.97
C GLY A 203 -6.73 3.92 -5.55
N ALA A 204 -6.97 3.76 -4.23
CA ALA A 204 -8.28 3.81 -3.59
C ALA A 204 -8.12 4.52 -2.24
N ASN A 205 -8.28 5.84 -2.22
CA ASN A 205 -7.92 6.67 -1.07
C ASN A 205 -9.12 7.30 -0.34
N ILE A 206 -10.35 7.16 -0.90
CA ILE A 206 -11.56 7.71 -0.27
C ILE A 206 -11.94 6.84 0.93
N PRO A 207 -11.98 7.39 2.15
CA PRO A 207 -12.32 6.63 3.35
C PRO A 207 -13.71 6.00 3.24
N SER A 208 -13.82 4.73 3.61
CA SER A 208 -15.11 4.05 3.70
C SER A 208 -15.90 4.57 4.88
N LYS A 209 -17.15 4.98 4.65
CA LYS A 209 -18.07 5.39 5.70
C LYS A 209 -18.62 4.18 6.46
N MET A 210 -18.84 4.32 7.75
CA MET A 210 -19.54 3.33 8.57
C MET A 210 -21.06 3.50 8.52
N ASN A 211 -21.53 4.66 8.05
CA ASN A 211 -22.94 5.07 8.03
C ASN A 211 -23.55 5.12 9.44
N VAL A 212 -22.77 5.60 10.41
CA VAL A 212 -23.26 5.86 11.77
C VAL A 212 -23.72 7.31 11.90
N GLU A 213 -24.69 7.55 12.75
CA GLU A 213 -25.16 8.92 13.05
C GLU A 213 -24.02 9.77 13.60
N GLY A 214 -23.92 11.02 13.14
CA GLY A 214 -22.87 11.95 13.54
C GLY A 214 -21.55 11.84 12.76
N GLU A 215 -21.44 10.94 11.76
CA GLU A 215 -20.23 10.77 10.97
C GLU A 215 -19.85 12.02 10.12
N ASN A 216 -20.78 12.97 9.97
CA ASN A 216 -20.55 14.23 9.25
C ASN A 216 -20.24 15.43 10.19
N LEU A 217 -20.13 15.22 11.50
CA LEU A 217 -19.77 16.28 12.46
C LEU A 217 -18.35 16.80 12.22
N ASN A 218 -18.14 18.09 12.52
CA ASN A 218 -16.79 18.63 12.57
C ASN A 218 -15.94 17.85 13.57
N GLY A 219 -14.71 17.49 13.20
CA GLY A 219 -13.84 16.65 14.02
C GLY A 219 -13.85 15.16 13.65
N VAL A 220 -14.66 14.76 12.65
CA VAL A 220 -14.59 13.43 12.03
C VAL A 220 -13.74 13.51 10.76
N TYR A 221 -12.70 12.70 10.67
CA TYR A 221 -11.76 12.69 9.55
C TYR A 221 -11.53 11.28 9.01
N GLY A 222 -11.11 11.17 7.75
CA GLY A 222 -10.59 9.94 7.19
C GLY A 222 -9.09 9.79 7.49
N GLY A 223 -8.65 8.60 7.94
CA GLY A 223 -7.23 8.36 8.25
C GLY A 223 -6.33 8.56 7.04
N ASN A 224 -6.70 8.01 5.88
CA ASN A 224 -5.94 8.21 4.65
C ASN A 224 -5.85 9.70 4.26
N TYR A 225 -6.94 10.46 4.41
CA TYR A 225 -6.96 11.88 4.08
C TYR A 225 -5.98 12.68 4.95
N LEU A 226 -5.99 12.44 6.28
CA LEU A 226 -5.07 13.12 7.19
C LEU A 226 -3.61 12.81 6.86
N LEU A 227 -3.30 11.55 6.59
CA LEU A 227 -1.94 11.13 6.24
C LEU A 227 -1.52 11.66 4.86
N GLU A 228 -2.38 11.54 3.83
CA GLU A 228 -2.06 11.93 2.44
C GLU A 228 -1.85 13.43 2.29
N TYR A 229 -2.72 14.23 2.89
CA TYR A 229 -2.66 15.70 2.75
C TYR A 229 -1.94 16.40 3.90
N ASN A 230 -1.53 15.66 4.93
CA ASN A 230 -0.93 16.22 6.16
C ASN A 230 -1.75 17.38 6.77
N LYS A 231 -3.08 17.32 6.62
CA LYS A 231 -4.02 18.35 7.10
C LYS A 231 -4.58 17.96 8.46
N HIS A 232 -3.72 17.98 9.46
CA HIS A 232 -4.09 17.68 10.83
C HIS A 232 -4.65 18.91 11.56
N PRO A 233 -5.72 18.77 12.37
CA PRO A 233 -6.11 19.80 13.33
C PRO A 233 -5.10 19.86 14.49
N ASP A 234 -5.26 20.81 15.39
CA ASP A 234 -4.48 20.85 16.62
C ASP A 234 -4.95 19.75 17.60
N TYR A 235 -4.06 18.81 17.88
CA TYR A 235 -4.33 17.70 18.80
C TYR A 235 -3.81 17.95 20.23
N ASN A 236 -3.20 19.09 20.50
CA ASN A 236 -2.59 19.34 21.80
C ASN A 236 -3.62 19.26 22.93
N GLY A 237 -3.41 18.34 23.88
CA GLY A 237 -4.32 18.06 24.99
C GLY A 237 -5.64 17.39 24.59
N LYS A 238 -5.80 16.90 23.36
CA LYS A 238 -7.03 16.33 22.83
C LYS A 238 -7.11 14.82 22.97
N LYS A 239 -8.36 14.31 23.03
CA LYS A 239 -8.69 12.89 23.02
C LYS A 239 -9.12 12.48 21.61
N VAL A 240 -8.49 11.48 21.04
CA VAL A 240 -8.73 11.07 19.67
C VAL A 240 -9.04 9.58 19.58
N ALA A 241 -10.15 9.24 18.92
CA ALA A 241 -10.51 7.87 18.63
C ALA A 241 -10.16 7.51 17.18
N ILE A 242 -9.42 6.41 16.98
CA ILE A 242 -9.12 5.84 15.67
C ILE A 242 -9.96 4.58 15.48
N ILE A 243 -10.83 4.58 14.47
CA ILE A 243 -11.74 3.48 14.22
C ILE A 243 -11.18 2.57 13.15
N GLY A 244 -10.71 1.39 13.54
CA GLY A 244 -10.15 0.40 12.64
C GLY A 244 -8.97 -0.37 13.23
N GLY A 245 -8.49 -1.38 12.52
CA GLY A 245 -7.40 -2.26 13.00
C GLY A 245 -6.34 -2.56 11.94
N GLY A 246 -6.30 -1.80 10.84
CA GLY A 246 -5.30 -1.94 9.77
C GLY A 246 -4.08 -1.05 9.96
N ASN A 247 -3.13 -1.14 9.02
CA ASN A 247 -1.91 -0.30 9.06
C ASN A 247 -2.24 1.19 9.04
N VAL A 248 -3.27 1.62 8.28
CA VAL A 248 -3.73 3.03 8.28
C VAL A 248 -4.15 3.48 9.68
N ALA A 249 -4.83 2.59 10.45
CA ALA A 249 -5.21 2.91 11.84
C ALA A 249 -3.97 3.08 12.73
N MET A 250 -2.97 2.20 12.60
CA MET A 250 -1.71 2.31 13.35
C MET A 250 -0.92 3.56 12.96
N ASP A 251 -0.80 3.83 11.66
CA ASP A 251 -0.11 5.00 11.13
C ASP A 251 -0.76 6.30 11.61
N SER A 252 -2.10 6.38 11.55
CA SER A 252 -2.86 7.55 12.03
C SER A 252 -2.72 7.73 13.55
N ALA A 253 -2.87 6.64 14.33
CA ALA A 253 -2.79 6.70 15.78
C ALA A 253 -1.40 7.17 16.25
N ARG A 254 -0.33 6.61 15.69
CA ARG A 254 1.05 6.96 16.03
C ARG A 254 1.42 8.39 15.57
N ALA A 255 0.97 8.80 14.37
CA ALA A 255 1.17 10.17 13.89
C ALA A 255 0.46 11.19 14.80
N ILE A 256 -0.81 10.96 15.14
CA ILE A 256 -1.61 11.83 15.99
C ILE A 256 -1.05 11.90 17.41
N LYS A 257 -0.57 10.78 17.96
CA LYS A 257 0.10 10.78 19.27
C LYS A 257 1.36 11.64 19.27
N LYS A 258 2.16 11.57 18.21
CA LYS A 258 3.36 12.42 18.03
C LYS A 258 3.03 13.90 17.83
N LEU A 259 1.83 14.21 17.31
CA LEU A 259 1.33 15.58 17.17
C LEU A 259 0.72 16.16 18.45
N GLY A 260 0.85 15.48 19.61
CA GLY A 260 0.54 16.03 20.93
C GLY A 260 -0.82 15.65 21.50
N ALA A 261 -1.54 14.68 20.91
CA ALA A 261 -2.76 14.17 21.52
C ALA A 261 -2.50 13.60 22.91
N SER A 262 -3.31 14.02 23.90
CA SER A 262 -3.18 13.54 25.28
C SER A 262 -3.52 12.06 25.38
N GLU A 263 -4.64 11.68 24.77
CA GLU A 263 -5.13 10.31 24.75
C GLU A 263 -5.46 9.90 23.30
N VAL A 264 -5.02 8.73 22.88
CA VAL A 264 -5.32 8.14 21.59
C VAL A 264 -5.85 6.73 21.80
N TYR A 265 -7.04 6.46 21.32
CA TYR A 265 -7.73 5.18 21.42
C TYR A 265 -7.86 4.54 20.04
N VAL A 266 -7.43 3.30 19.90
CA VAL A 266 -7.76 2.47 18.73
C VAL A 266 -8.97 1.61 19.08
N ILE A 267 -10.09 1.87 18.43
CA ILE A 267 -11.34 1.12 18.62
C ILE A 267 -11.48 0.09 17.52
N TYR A 268 -11.49 -1.19 17.89
CA TYR A 268 -11.56 -2.28 16.94
C TYR A 268 -12.61 -3.32 17.32
N ARG A 269 -13.51 -3.59 16.36
CA ARG A 269 -14.67 -4.47 16.58
C ARG A 269 -14.38 -5.97 16.71
N ARG A 270 -13.10 -6.38 16.57
CA ARG A 270 -12.65 -7.75 16.81
C ARG A 270 -11.59 -7.79 17.89
N ALA A 271 -11.06 -8.98 18.20
CA ALA A 271 -9.94 -9.10 19.11
C ALA A 271 -8.60 -8.78 18.43
N GLU A 272 -7.54 -8.66 19.20
CA GLU A 272 -6.20 -8.30 18.73
C GLU A 272 -5.67 -9.27 17.66
N GLU A 273 -5.90 -10.56 17.83
CA GLU A 273 -5.45 -11.61 16.91
C GLU A 273 -6.04 -11.49 15.50
N GLN A 274 -7.19 -10.81 15.38
CA GLN A 274 -7.83 -10.57 14.09
C GLN A 274 -7.44 -9.24 13.45
N MET A 275 -6.54 -8.45 14.08
CA MET A 275 -6.08 -7.19 13.47
C MET A 275 -5.32 -7.46 12.18
N PRO A 276 -5.68 -6.75 11.09
CA PRO A 276 -4.93 -6.85 9.84
C PRO A 276 -3.59 -6.10 9.87
N ALA A 277 -3.37 -5.17 10.81
CA ALA A 277 -2.11 -4.47 10.99
C ALA A 277 -0.96 -5.44 11.30
N GLU A 278 0.26 -5.01 11.07
CA GLU A 278 1.46 -5.75 11.42
C GLU A 278 1.65 -5.78 12.94
N LYS A 279 2.04 -6.94 13.48
CA LYS A 279 2.24 -7.11 14.93
C LYS A 279 3.25 -6.12 15.50
N LYS A 280 4.30 -5.81 14.73
CA LYS A 280 5.30 -4.81 15.11
C LYS A 280 4.66 -3.42 15.28
N GLU A 281 3.81 -2.99 14.34
CA GLU A 281 3.14 -1.69 14.41
C GLU A 281 2.16 -1.60 15.59
N ILE A 282 1.46 -2.69 15.89
CA ILE A 282 0.61 -2.78 17.09
C ILE A 282 1.46 -2.67 18.37
N ALA A 283 2.57 -3.39 18.43
CA ALA A 283 3.46 -3.36 19.59
C ALA A 283 4.11 -1.98 19.78
N ASP A 284 4.51 -1.34 18.70
CA ASP A 284 5.09 0.01 18.76
C ASP A 284 4.03 1.06 19.17
N ALA A 285 2.80 0.97 18.65
CA ALA A 285 1.68 1.81 19.08
C ALA A 285 1.40 1.68 20.59
N LYS A 286 1.38 0.46 21.13
CA LYS A 286 1.22 0.22 22.59
C LYS A 286 2.36 0.84 23.40
N LYS A 287 3.62 0.71 22.95
CA LYS A 287 4.78 1.34 23.61
C LYS A 287 4.71 2.88 23.60
N GLU A 288 4.12 3.46 22.57
CA GLU A 288 3.89 4.90 22.46
C GLU A 288 2.70 5.40 23.30
N GLY A 289 2.07 4.52 24.11
CA GLY A 289 0.97 4.85 25.03
C GLY A 289 -0.38 5.02 24.32
N ILE A 290 -0.59 4.35 23.20
CA ILE A 290 -1.88 4.27 22.52
C ILE A 290 -2.71 3.16 23.17
N GLU A 291 -3.94 3.48 23.55
CA GLU A 291 -4.87 2.54 24.18
C GLU A 291 -5.69 1.79 23.13
N PHE A 292 -5.98 0.51 23.39
CA PHE A 292 -6.74 -0.34 22.48
C PHE A 292 -8.05 -0.81 23.14
N LEU A 293 -9.15 -0.50 22.49
CA LEU A 293 -10.49 -0.98 22.85
C LEU A 293 -10.90 -2.07 21.86
N PHE A 294 -10.50 -3.29 22.17
CA PHE A 294 -10.87 -4.47 21.38
C PHE A 294 -12.32 -4.88 21.64
N GLN A 295 -12.89 -5.65 20.71
CA GLN A 295 -14.29 -6.10 20.76
C GLN A 295 -15.23 -4.95 21.10
N THR A 296 -15.01 -3.82 20.44
CA THR A 296 -15.78 -2.59 20.64
C THR A 296 -16.10 -1.99 19.27
N ASN A 297 -17.37 -1.66 19.06
CA ASN A 297 -17.86 -0.99 17.87
C ASN A 297 -18.41 0.38 18.25
N ILE A 298 -18.36 1.36 17.33
CA ILE A 298 -19.07 2.62 17.50
C ILE A 298 -20.47 2.48 16.89
N VAL A 299 -21.46 3.03 17.56
CA VAL A 299 -22.87 3.04 17.10
C VAL A 299 -23.34 4.44 16.77
N LYS A 300 -22.75 5.46 17.41
CA LYS A 300 -23.11 6.86 17.18
C LYS A 300 -21.96 7.79 17.57
N ILE A 301 -21.82 8.90 16.85
CA ILE A 301 -20.95 10.01 17.19
C ILE A 301 -21.85 11.15 17.67
N LEU A 302 -21.62 11.62 18.88
CA LEU A 302 -22.48 12.60 19.55
C LEU A 302 -21.79 13.97 19.57
N GLY A 303 -22.60 15.02 19.38
CA GLY A 303 -22.18 16.40 19.41
C GLY A 303 -23.22 17.29 18.73
N THR A 304 -23.12 18.59 18.92
CA THR A 304 -24.03 19.55 18.28
C THR A 304 -23.49 20.03 16.94
N GLU A 305 -22.28 20.60 16.92
CA GLU A 305 -21.59 21.06 15.71
C GLU A 305 -20.29 20.27 15.45
N LYS A 306 -19.71 19.75 16.52
CA LYS A 306 -18.46 18.99 16.49
C LYS A 306 -18.57 17.74 17.36
N VAL A 307 -17.61 16.85 17.22
CA VAL A 307 -17.48 15.66 18.06
C VAL A 307 -17.33 16.08 19.52
N GLU A 308 -18.12 15.46 20.41
CA GLU A 308 -18.05 15.61 21.87
C GLU A 308 -17.92 14.25 22.54
N LYS A 309 -18.61 13.22 22.01
CA LYS A 309 -18.63 11.87 22.58
C LYS A 309 -18.80 10.82 21.50
N LEU A 310 -18.37 9.60 21.82
CA LEU A 310 -18.73 8.38 21.09
C LEU A 310 -19.67 7.54 21.93
N GLU A 311 -20.72 7.03 21.33
CA GLU A 311 -21.47 5.89 21.85
C GLU A 311 -20.91 4.62 21.27
N CYS A 312 -20.43 3.75 22.14
CA CYS A 312 -19.81 2.49 21.82
C CYS A 312 -20.65 1.31 22.33
N ILE A 313 -20.47 0.15 21.73
CA ILE A 313 -21.10 -1.10 22.15
C ILE A 313 -20.03 -2.22 22.14
N LYS A 314 -20.09 -3.14 23.09
CA LYS A 314 -19.24 -4.33 23.07
C LYS A 314 -19.66 -5.28 21.98
N THR A 315 -18.70 -6.04 21.47
CA THR A 315 -18.96 -7.10 20.47
C THR A 315 -18.42 -8.43 20.93
N GLU A 316 -19.04 -9.50 20.46
CA GLU A 316 -18.53 -10.84 20.54
C GLU A 316 -18.20 -11.38 19.14
N LEU A 317 -17.33 -12.37 19.08
CA LEU A 317 -16.91 -12.98 17.81
C LEU A 317 -17.66 -14.29 17.60
N VAL A 318 -18.52 -14.30 16.57
CA VAL A 318 -19.37 -15.46 16.23
C VAL A 318 -18.90 -16.05 14.90
N LYS A 319 -18.85 -17.39 14.83
CA LYS A 319 -18.61 -18.10 13.57
C LYS A 319 -19.93 -18.21 12.82
N LYS A 320 -20.05 -17.50 11.70
CA LYS A 320 -21.21 -17.66 10.81
C LYS A 320 -20.99 -18.82 9.85
N GLU A 321 -22.07 -19.50 9.51
CA GLU A 321 -22.04 -20.61 8.56
C GLU A 321 -21.59 -20.14 7.19
N GLY A 322 -20.63 -20.84 6.57
CA GLY A 322 -20.03 -20.45 5.28
C GLY A 322 -18.92 -19.37 5.35
N GLU A 323 -18.68 -18.77 6.51
CA GLU A 323 -17.61 -17.79 6.68
C GLU A 323 -16.33 -18.41 7.29
N ASN A 324 -15.17 -18.15 6.66
CA ASN A 324 -13.87 -18.57 7.20
C ASN A 324 -13.35 -17.64 8.30
N ARG A 325 -13.99 -16.48 8.51
CA ARG A 325 -13.55 -15.44 9.47
C ARG A 325 -14.64 -15.20 10.49
N LEU A 326 -14.27 -15.11 11.77
CA LEU A 326 -15.18 -14.74 12.86
C LEU A 326 -15.78 -13.35 12.61
N SER A 327 -17.11 -13.25 12.69
CA SER A 327 -17.85 -11.99 12.50
C SER A 327 -18.17 -11.34 13.84
N PRO A 328 -17.93 -10.02 14.01
CA PRO A 328 -18.31 -9.32 15.22
C PRO A 328 -19.83 -9.09 15.26
N VAL A 329 -20.43 -9.40 16.39
CA VAL A 329 -21.86 -9.18 16.69
C VAL A 329 -21.96 -8.28 17.93
N ASN A 330 -22.82 -7.27 17.89
CA ASN A 330 -23.02 -6.38 19.02
C ASN A 330 -23.73 -7.11 20.17
N ILE A 331 -23.26 -6.87 21.39
CA ILE A 331 -23.87 -7.41 22.62
C ILE A 331 -24.89 -6.39 23.11
N GLU A 332 -26.18 -6.70 23.00
CA GLU A 332 -27.26 -5.81 23.41
C GLU A 332 -27.13 -5.39 24.89
N GLY A 333 -27.42 -4.12 25.19
CA GLY A 333 -27.35 -3.56 26.54
C GLY A 333 -25.93 -3.28 27.05
N SER A 334 -24.88 -3.49 26.25
CA SER A 334 -23.48 -3.21 26.62
C SER A 334 -22.99 -1.83 26.21
N ASN A 335 -23.90 -0.90 25.88
CA ASN A 335 -23.57 0.44 25.44
C ASN A 335 -22.83 1.24 26.54
N PHE A 336 -21.87 2.02 26.13
CA PHE A 336 -21.15 2.97 26.98
C PHE A 336 -20.68 4.17 26.15
N SER A 337 -20.38 5.28 26.83
CA SER A 337 -19.94 6.50 26.17
C SER A 337 -18.49 6.83 26.50
N LEU A 338 -17.80 7.46 25.55
CA LEU A 338 -16.44 7.98 25.70
C LEU A 338 -16.41 9.44 25.25
N ASP A 339 -15.89 10.32 26.08
CA ASP A 339 -15.65 11.72 25.67
C ASP A 339 -14.50 11.78 24.69
N MET A 340 -14.70 12.40 23.54
CA MET A 340 -13.73 12.51 22.43
C MET A 340 -13.80 13.89 21.79
N ASP A 341 -12.63 14.42 21.41
CA ASP A 341 -12.56 15.66 20.63
C ASP A 341 -12.56 15.39 19.12
N TYR A 342 -11.95 14.25 18.71
CA TYR A 342 -11.82 13.88 17.30
C TYR A 342 -12.02 12.37 17.07
N VAL A 343 -12.52 12.05 15.87
CA VAL A 343 -12.70 10.68 15.39
C VAL A 343 -12.00 10.53 14.04
N VAL A 344 -11.20 9.49 13.88
CA VAL A 344 -10.51 9.18 12.64
C VAL A 344 -10.97 7.82 12.12
N MET A 345 -11.59 7.84 10.96
CA MET A 345 -12.12 6.64 10.29
C MET A 345 -11.00 5.96 9.50
N ALA A 346 -10.60 4.76 9.90
CA ALA A 346 -9.57 3.92 9.28
C ALA A 346 -10.12 2.52 8.95
N THR A 347 -11.36 2.46 8.46
CA THR A 347 -12.14 1.23 8.22
C THR A 347 -11.98 0.66 6.81
N GLY A 348 -11.05 1.21 6.03
CA GLY A 348 -10.78 0.87 4.64
C GLY A 348 -11.03 2.05 3.71
N SER A 349 -10.73 1.85 2.43
CA SER A 349 -10.84 2.90 1.42
C SER A 349 -11.48 2.36 0.16
N LYS A 350 -12.04 3.27 -0.64
CA LYS A 350 -12.64 3.01 -1.94
C LYS A 350 -12.07 3.95 -3.00
N PRO A 351 -12.19 3.61 -4.28
CA PRO A 351 -11.91 4.53 -5.36
C PRO A 351 -12.82 5.77 -5.33
N GLU A 352 -12.37 6.85 -5.91
CA GLU A 352 -13.17 8.04 -6.11
C GLU A 352 -14.21 7.83 -7.22
N ASN A 353 -15.49 7.96 -6.88
CA ASN A 353 -16.60 7.57 -7.77
C ASN A 353 -16.63 8.36 -9.08
N ASN A 354 -16.45 9.69 -9.04
CA ASN A 354 -16.48 10.57 -10.23
C ASN A 354 -15.40 10.19 -11.28
N ILE A 355 -14.24 9.69 -10.83
CA ILE A 355 -13.17 9.27 -11.74
C ILE A 355 -13.48 7.93 -12.40
N ILE A 356 -14.10 7.00 -11.66
CA ILE A 356 -14.31 5.63 -12.14
C ILE A 356 -15.69 5.43 -12.83
N GLU A 357 -16.54 6.45 -12.87
CA GLU A 357 -17.89 6.36 -13.51
C GLU A 357 -17.86 5.94 -14.97
N LYS A 358 -16.81 6.32 -15.69
CA LYS A 358 -16.62 5.97 -17.12
C LYS A 358 -16.23 4.51 -17.36
N PHE A 359 -15.84 3.79 -16.32
CA PHE A 359 -15.39 2.40 -16.40
C PHE A 359 -16.49 1.42 -16.00
N GLU A 360 -16.51 0.24 -16.61
CA GLU A 360 -17.22 -0.89 -16.01
C GLU A 360 -16.64 -1.21 -14.63
N ARG A 361 -17.53 -1.46 -13.65
CA ARG A 361 -17.16 -1.75 -12.26
C ARG A 361 -17.52 -3.20 -11.91
N ASN A 362 -16.71 -3.77 -11.02
CA ASN A 362 -17.04 -5.05 -10.41
C ASN A 362 -18.10 -4.87 -9.30
N GLU A 363 -18.59 -5.97 -8.73
CA GLU A 363 -19.61 -5.99 -7.66
C GLU A 363 -19.22 -5.21 -6.39
N TYR A 364 -17.91 -4.95 -6.18
CA TYR A 364 -17.38 -4.20 -5.05
C TYR A 364 -17.15 -2.70 -5.35
N GLY A 365 -17.44 -2.26 -6.59
CA GLY A 365 -17.31 -0.87 -7.00
C GLY A 365 -15.93 -0.44 -7.47
N TYR A 366 -15.01 -1.37 -7.75
CA TYR A 366 -13.69 -1.11 -8.33
C TYR A 366 -13.74 -1.24 -9.86
N ILE A 367 -12.74 -0.68 -10.56
CA ILE A 367 -12.61 -0.86 -12.01
C ILE A 367 -12.49 -2.35 -12.33
N LYS A 368 -13.36 -2.82 -13.24
CA LYS A 368 -13.31 -4.19 -13.76
C LYS A 368 -12.24 -4.29 -14.84
N ILE A 369 -11.41 -5.30 -14.77
CA ILE A 369 -10.39 -5.63 -15.77
C ILE A 369 -10.57 -7.06 -16.27
N ASP A 370 -10.11 -7.32 -17.48
CA ASP A 370 -10.02 -8.65 -18.06
C ASP A 370 -8.71 -9.38 -17.66
N GLU A 371 -8.46 -10.53 -18.25
CA GLU A 371 -7.24 -11.33 -18.05
C GLU A 371 -5.96 -10.67 -18.58
N ASN A 372 -6.09 -9.67 -19.43
CA ASN A 372 -5.01 -8.84 -19.96
C ASN A 372 -4.87 -7.52 -19.20
N MET A 373 -5.60 -7.35 -18.08
CA MET A 373 -5.67 -6.13 -17.28
C MET A 373 -6.25 -4.93 -18.05
N GLN A 374 -6.94 -5.16 -19.16
CA GLN A 374 -7.65 -4.13 -19.91
C GLN A 374 -8.98 -3.79 -19.22
N THR A 375 -9.33 -2.51 -19.28
CA THR A 375 -10.62 -2.00 -18.82
C THR A 375 -11.66 -2.08 -19.94
N SER A 376 -12.88 -1.59 -19.68
CA SER A 376 -13.91 -1.39 -20.72
C SER A 376 -13.55 -0.35 -21.79
N ILE A 377 -12.52 0.46 -21.57
CA ILE A 377 -12.04 1.49 -22.49
C ILE A 377 -10.85 0.95 -23.29
N SER A 378 -10.93 1.05 -24.62
CA SER A 378 -9.86 0.57 -25.50
C SER A 378 -8.50 1.20 -25.18
N LYS A 379 -7.42 0.42 -25.22
CA LYS A 379 -6.03 0.79 -24.88
C LYS A 379 -5.82 1.21 -23.41
N VAL A 380 -6.83 1.13 -22.55
CA VAL A 380 -6.72 1.51 -21.15
C VAL A 380 -6.67 0.27 -20.27
N PHE A 381 -5.61 0.18 -19.48
CA PHE A 381 -5.30 -0.86 -18.51
C PHE A 381 -5.44 -0.28 -17.11
N ALA A 382 -5.69 -1.12 -16.12
CA ALA A 382 -5.73 -0.67 -14.73
C ALA A 382 -5.11 -1.69 -13.79
N GLY A 383 -4.60 -1.19 -12.64
CA GLY A 383 -4.00 -2.06 -11.63
C GLY A 383 -3.74 -1.36 -10.30
N GLY A 384 -3.31 -2.14 -9.31
CA GLY A 384 -3.21 -1.69 -7.92
C GLY A 384 -4.56 -1.63 -7.22
N ASP A 385 -4.69 -0.77 -6.22
CA ASP A 385 -5.88 -0.73 -5.36
C ASP A 385 -7.14 -0.28 -6.09
N ILE A 386 -7.02 0.40 -7.24
CA ILE A 386 -8.15 0.86 -8.06
C ILE A 386 -8.97 -0.32 -8.64
N VAL A 387 -8.38 -1.51 -8.75
CA VAL A 387 -9.06 -2.74 -9.21
C VAL A 387 -9.45 -3.68 -8.08
N GLY A 388 -9.29 -3.25 -6.81
CA GLY A 388 -9.69 -4.02 -5.64
C GLY A 388 -8.75 -5.15 -5.25
N GLN A 389 -7.49 -5.07 -5.61
CA GLN A 389 -6.48 -6.04 -5.17
C GLN A 389 -6.14 -5.88 -3.68
N LYS A 390 -5.41 -6.86 -3.11
CA LYS A 390 -4.93 -6.78 -1.74
C LYS A 390 -4.08 -5.52 -1.56
N ALA A 391 -4.48 -4.63 -0.68
CA ALA A 391 -3.88 -3.33 -0.43
C ALA A 391 -2.53 -3.43 0.29
N THR A 392 -1.48 -3.87 -0.43
CA THR A 392 -0.09 -3.84 0.02
C THR A 392 0.81 -3.41 -1.13
N VAL A 393 1.97 -2.81 -0.78
CA VAL A 393 2.95 -2.34 -1.77
C VAL A 393 3.37 -3.44 -2.73
N ALA A 394 3.65 -4.66 -2.22
CA ALA A 394 4.05 -5.78 -3.07
C ALA A 394 2.96 -6.23 -4.06
N TRP A 395 1.69 -6.23 -3.65
CA TRP A 395 0.58 -6.55 -4.57
C TRP A 395 0.36 -5.45 -5.60
N ALA A 396 0.45 -4.19 -5.20
CA ALA A 396 0.35 -3.07 -6.13
C ALA A 396 1.52 -3.07 -7.13
N ALA A 397 2.75 -3.27 -6.67
CA ALA A 397 3.93 -3.39 -7.53
C ALA A 397 3.83 -4.58 -8.50
N ARG A 398 3.37 -5.75 -8.03
CA ARG A 398 3.08 -6.89 -8.89
C ARG A 398 2.10 -6.53 -10.00
N SER A 399 0.99 -5.89 -9.63
CA SER A 399 -0.02 -5.45 -10.60
C SER A 399 0.57 -4.52 -11.65
N GLY A 400 1.45 -3.59 -11.26
CA GLY A 400 2.16 -2.70 -12.19
C GLY A 400 3.08 -3.45 -13.14
N ARG A 401 3.85 -4.44 -12.65
CA ARG A 401 4.70 -5.30 -13.47
C ARG A 401 3.87 -6.13 -14.44
N ASP A 402 2.86 -6.82 -13.93
CA ASP A 402 2.00 -7.68 -14.74
C ASP A 402 1.29 -6.85 -15.84
N ALA A 403 0.88 -5.59 -15.55
CA ALA A 403 0.34 -4.67 -16.53
C ALA A 403 1.38 -4.28 -17.60
N ALA A 404 2.62 -3.98 -17.19
CA ALA A 404 3.69 -3.66 -18.14
C ALA A 404 3.95 -4.82 -19.12
N GLU A 405 3.98 -6.08 -18.63
CA GLU A 405 4.11 -7.27 -19.46
C GLU A 405 2.95 -7.41 -20.45
N LYS A 406 1.70 -7.18 -20.02
CA LYS A 406 0.52 -7.23 -20.90
C LYS A 406 0.53 -6.11 -21.94
N ILE A 407 0.90 -4.89 -21.55
CA ILE A 407 1.04 -3.75 -22.46
C ILE A 407 2.11 -4.06 -23.53
N LEU A 408 3.29 -4.54 -23.14
CA LEU A 408 4.36 -4.93 -24.06
C LEU A 408 3.90 -6.01 -25.04
N LYS A 409 3.19 -7.02 -24.55
CA LYS A 409 2.66 -8.09 -25.38
C LYS A 409 1.66 -7.57 -26.42
N ILE A 410 0.75 -6.69 -26.03
CA ILE A 410 -0.33 -6.20 -26.89
C ILE A 410 0.16 -5.12 -27.86
N THR A 411 0.98 -4.18 -27.39
CA THR A 411 1.40 -3.01 -28.19
C THR A 411 2.67 -3.24 -28.99
N CYS A 412 3.55 -4.13 -28.53
CA CYS A 412 4.88 -4.35 -29.12
C CYS A 412 5.10 -5.78 -29.62
N ASN A 413 4.17 -6.72 -29.41
CA ASN A 413 4.35 -8.17 -29.68
C ASN A 413 5.59 -8.75 -28.98
N ILE A 414 5.90 -8.29 -27.75
CA ILE A 414 7.00 -8.78 -26.92
C ILE A 414 6.41 -9.80 -25.93
N MET A 415 6.98 -11.01 -25.92
CA MET A 415 6.62 -12.07 -24.97
C MET A 415 7.52 -12.03 -23.74
#